data_efcad41cfc41d298be1f56993ee457c3
#
_entry.id   efcad41cfc41d298be1f56993ee457c3
#
_cell.length_a   1.000
_cell.length_b   1.000
_cell.length_c   1.000
_cell.angle_alpha   90.00
_cell.angle_beta   90.00
_cell.angle_gamma   90.00
#
_symmetry.space_group_name_H-M   'P 1'
#
loop_
_entity.id
_entity.type
_entity.pdbx_description
1 polymer ?
#
loop_
_entity_poly.entity_id
_entity_poly.type
_entity_poly.pdbx_seq_one_letter_code
_entity_poly.pdbx_strand_id
1 'polypeptide(L)'
;MSKLAFEVKRKVIHVLGIFYLLGYWIFLKIFSHTIAMLVLLLAFITFIVIEYFRINEHRKIPIIHVLWREKEENTLGGQVYYILGIIIALAIFDFRIAIAVILMTIFGDMAAAIFGIAFGKHWIKKLPHTAWEGVIAEFIVDLAIGFLIIGLGNWIVVIPMALMATFVETAFPHVDDNLAIPVFSGFIGQALRLIFP
;
A
#
# COMPACT_ATOMS: atom_id res chain seq x y z
N MET A 1 -20.05 16.69 3.70
CA MET A 1 -18.59 16.58 3.91
C MET A 1 -17.91 16.90 2.58
N SER A 2 -16.84 17.72 2.53
CA SER A 2 -16.15 17.99 1.27
C SER A 2 -15.49 16.71 0.73
N LYS A 3 -15.34 16.59 -0.60
CA LYS A 3 -14.64 15.45 -1.24
C LYS A 3 -13.26 15.21 -0.61
N LEU A 4 -12.53 16.30 -0.35
CA LEU A 4 -11.21 16.26 0.30
C LEU A 4 -11.30 15.64 1.72
N ALA A 5 -12.26 16.09 2.54
CA ALA A 5 -12.40 15.58 3.91
C ALA A 5 -12.74 14.08 3.94
N PHE A 6 -13.52 13.59 2.98
CA PHE A 6 -13.81 12.16 2.85
C PHE A 6 -12.57 11.36 2.48
N GLU A 7 -11.81 11.80 1.47
CA GLU A 7 -10.58 11.13 1.04
C GLU A 7 -9.49 11.18 2.13
N VAL A 8 -9.30 12.31 2.79
CA VAL A 8 -8.36 12.41 3.92
C VAL A 8 -8.74 11.42 5.03
N LYS A 9 -10.03 11.34 5.41
CA LYS A 9 -10.48 10.37 6.42
C LYS A 9 -10.17 8.93 5.99
N ARG A 10 -10.42 8.58 4.74
CA ARG A 10 -10.12 7.27 4.19
C ARG A 10 -8.63 6.96 4.24
N LYS A 11 -7.78 7.91 3.83
CA LYS A 11 -6.33 7.74 3.83
C LYS A 11 -5.72 7.71 5.24
N VAL A 12 -6.29 8.44 6.19
CA VAL A 12 -5.91 8.31 7.61
C VAL A 12 -6.18 6.90 8.13
N ILE A 13 -7.33 6.31 7.77
CA ILE A 13 -7.62 4.92 8.13
C ILE A 13 -6.62 3.97 7.45
N HIS A 14 -6.23 4.25 6.21
CA HIS A 14 -5.21 3.47 5.50
C HIS A 14 -3.85 3.51 6.22
N VAL A 15 -3.46 4.67 6.75
CA VAL A 15 -2.23 4.81 7.56
C VAL A 15 -2.25 3.92 8.81
N LEU A 16 -3.42 3.58 9.36
CA LEU A 16 -3.52 2.60 10.44
C LEU A 16 -2.98 1.22 10.05
N GLY A 17 -2.86 0.94 8.76
CA GLY A 17 -2.16 -0.23 8.24
C GLY A 17 -0.70 -0.35 8.69
N ILE A 18 -0.05 0.75 9.11
CA ILE A 18 1.28 0.73 9.73
C ILE A 18 1.31 -0.15 11.00
N PHE A 19 0.17 -0.34 11.67
CA PHE A 19 0.10 -1.22 12.83
C PHE A 19 0.36 -2.69 12.51
N TYR A 20 0.09 -3.15 11.28
CA TYR A 20 0.50 -4.49 10.86
C TYR A 20 2.03 -4.61 10.80
N LEU A 21 2.69 -3.57 10.29
CA LEU A 21 4.15 -3.53 10.24
C LEU A 21 4.76 -3.40 11.64
N LEU A 22 4.20 -2.58 12.50
CA LEU A 22 4.62 -2.45 13.90
C LEU A 22 4.38 -3.76 14.67
N GLY A 23 3.22 -4.38 14.51
CA GLY A 23 2.92 -5.69 15.08
C GLY A 23 3.93 -6.75 14.62
N TYR A 24 4.16 -6.85 13.31
CA TYR A 24 5.18 -7.74 12.77
C TYR A 24 6.56 -7.47 13.40
N TRP A 25 7.00 -6.22 13.49
CA TRP A 25 8.29 -5.85 14.07
C TRP A 25 8.40 -6.23 15.55
N ILE A 26 7.33 -6.04 16.34
CA ILE A 26 7.28 -6.44 17.76
C ILE A 26 7.44 -7.96 17.87
N PHE A 27 6.64 -8.74 17.12
CA PHE A 27 6.73 -10.21 17.17
C PHE A 27 8.07 -10.73 16.65
N LEU A 28 8.65 -10.08 15.64
CA LEU A 28 10.00 -10.37 15.16
C LEU A 28 11.05 -10.19 16.25
N LYS A 29 10.94 -9.14 17.08
CA LYS A 29 11.90 -8.84 18.15
C LYS A 29 11.73 -9.72 19.37
N ILE A 30 10.50 -10.08 19.72
CA ILE A 30 10.21 -10.87 20.94
C ILE A 30 10.38 -12.38 20.66
N PHE A 31 10.02 -12.83 19.47
CA PHE A 31 9.99 -14.25 19.13
C PHE A 31 10.88 -14.55 17.92
N SER A 32 10.28 -14.59 16.71
CA SER A 32 10.99 -14.91 15.47
C SER A 32 10.25 -14.40 14.24
N HIS A 33 10.94 -14.39 13.09
CA HIS A 33 10.31 -14.11 11.79
C HIS A 33 9.11 -15.02 11.51
N THR A 34 9.27 -16.33 11.78
CA THR A 34 8.20 -17.32 11.56
C THR A 34 6.94 -16.99 12.37
N ILE A 35 7.09 -16.66 13.65
CA ILE A 35 5.93 -16.32 14.51
C ILE A 35 5.31 -14.99 14.05
N ALA A 36 6.10 -13.99 13.71
CA ALA A 36 5.60 -12.73 13.19
C ALA A 36 4.79 -12.92 11.89
N MET A 37 5.26 -13.77 10.96
CA MET A 37 4.55 -14.13 9.74
C MET A 37 3.27 -14.92 10.02
N LEU A 38 3.26 -15.84 10.98
CA LEU A 38 2.05 -16.57 11.40
C LEU A 38 0.98 -15.64 11.96
N VAL A 39 1.36 -14.61 12.73
CA VAL A 39 0.43 -13.60 13.23
C VAL A 39 -0.18 -12.78 12.08
N LEU A 40 0.60 -12.38 11.09
CA LEU A 40 0.09 -11.71 9.91
C LEU A 40 -0.84 -12.61 9.09
N LEU A 41 -0.49 -13.89 8.95
CA LEU A 41 -1.33 -14.88 8.26
C LEU A 41 -2.66 -15.09 9.00
N LEU A 42 -2.63 -15.13 10.33
CA LEU A 42 -3.85 -15.22 11.14
C LEU A 42 -4.73 -13.98 10.95
N ALA A 43 -4.14 -12.78 10.93
CA ALA A 43 -4.86 -11.55 10.65
C ALA A 43 -5.49 -11.58 9.24
N PHE A 44 -4.74 -12.04 8.23
CA PHE A 44 -5.25 -12.21 6.86
C PHE A 44 -6.45 -13.17 6.80
N ILE A 45 -6.33 -14.35 7.41
CA ILE A 45 -7.44 -15.34 7.47
C ILE A 45 -8.66 -14.74 8.18
N THR A 46 -8.45 -14.00 9.27
CA THR A 46 -9.53 -13.33 9.99
C THR A 46 -10.27 -12.34 9.10
N PHE A 47 -9.54 -11.52 8.33
CA PHE A 47 -10.18 -10.59 7.38
C PHE A 47 -10.89 -11.31 6.23
N ILE A 48 -10.36 -12.40 5.70
CA ILE A 48 -11.05 -13.24 4.70
C ILE A 48 -12.39 -13.75 5.26
N VAL A 49 -12.40 -14.23 6.50
CA VAL A 49 -13.64 -14.71 7.16
C VAL A 49 -14.64 -13.56 7.35
N ILE A 50 -14.17 -12.38 7.76
CA ILE A 50 -15.01 -11.18 7.89
C ILE A 50 -15.62 -10.81 6.52
N GLU A 51 -14.82 -10.80 5.45
CA GLU A 51 -15.27 -10.50 4.09
C GLU A 51 -16.28 -11.53 3.57
N TYR A 52 -16.07 -12.82 3.89
CA TYR A 52 -17.03 -13.86 3.56
C TYR A 52 -18.42 -13.59 4.15
N PHE A 53 -18.50 -13.27 5.45
CA PHE A 53 -19.77 -12.93 6.09
C PHE A 53 -20.38 -11.64 5.56
N ARG A 54 -19.55 -10.64 5.22
CA ARG A 54 -20.00 -9.39 4.64
C ARG A 54 -20.64 -9.59 3.27
N ILE A 55 -19.96 -10.29 2.37
CA ILE A 55 -20.39 -10.45 0.98
C ILE A 55 -21.58 -11.42 0.88
N ASN A 56 -21.51 -12.59 1.53
CA ASN A 56 -22.52 -13.63 1.34
C ASN A 56 -23.74 -13.46 2.24
N GLU A 57 -23.58 -12.95 3.46
CA GLU A 57 -24.68 -12.79 4.40
C GLU A 57 -25.18 -11.35 4.51
N HIS A 58 -24.61 -10.41 3.73
CA HIS A 58 -24.95 -8.96 3.74
C HIS A 58 -24.93 -8.36 5.14
N ARG A 59 -24.11 -8.90 6.06
CA ARG A 59 -24.02 -8.39 7.43
C ARG A 59 -23.27 -7.08 7.46
N LYS A 60 -23.94 -6.03 7.93
CA LYS A 60 -23.28 -4.76 8.26
C LYS A 60 -22.54 -4.94 9.60
N ILE A 61 -21.22 -5.05 9.53
CA ILE A 61 -20.39 -5.13 10.74
C ILE A 61 -20.17 -3.68 11.21
N PRO A 62 -20.73 -3.29 12.39
CA PRO A 62 -20.51 -1.96 12.95
C PRO A 62 -18.99 -1.69 13.06
N ILE A 63 -18.55 -0.45 12.97
CA ILE A 63 -17.15 -0.03 13.06
C ILE A 63 -16.34 -0.34 11.77
N ILE A 64 -16.40 -1.57 11.24
CA ILE A 64 -15.58 -1.99 10.08
C ILE A 64 -16.21 -1.48 8.76
N HIS A 65 -17.53 -1.24 8.72
CA HIS A 65 -18.19 -0.75 7.50
C HIS A 65 -17.63 0.59 6.98
N VAL A 66 -16.94 1.35 7.82
CA VAL A 66 -16.28 2.62 7.45
C VAL A 66 -15.04 2.39 6.58
N LEU A 67 -14.49 1.16 6.59
CA LEU A 67 -13.30 0.78 5.85
C LEU A 67 -13.60 0.45 4.38
N TRP A 68 -14.85 0.12 4.05
CA TRP A 68 -15.23 -0.32 2.69
C TRP A 68 -15.67 0.84 1.80
N ARG A 69 -15.29 0.76 0.53
CA ARG A 69 -15.75 1.66 -0.53
C ARG A 69 -17.09 1.16 -1.06
N GLU A 70 -17.96 2.04 -1.56
CA GLU A 70 -19.20 1.64 -2.25
C GLU A 70 -18.94 0.62 -3.37
N LYS A 71 -17.84 0.79 -4.11
CA LYS A 71 -17.43 -0.15 -5.18
C LYS A 71 -17.02 -1.54 -4.68
N GLU A 72 -16.78 -1.71 -3.39
CA GLU A 72 -16.36 -2.97 -2.75
C GLU A 72 -17.56 -3.75 -2.18
N GLU A 73 -18.80 -3.32 -2.43
CA GLU A 73 -20.00 -3.96 -1.87
C GLU A 73 -20.06 -5.46 -2.15
N ASN A 74 -19.65 -5.88 -3.36
CA ASN A 74 -19.68 -7.28 -3.79
C ASN A 74 -18.28 -7.86 -4.11
N THR A 75 -17.21 -7.18 -3.69
CA THR A 75 -15.83 -7.60 -3.91
C THR A 75 -15.05 -7.52 -2.62
N LEU A 76 -13.88 -8.16 -2.56
CA LEU A 76 -13.00 -8.09 -1.39
C LEU A 76 -12.58 -6.64 -1.11
N GLY A 77 -12.59 -6.25 0.15
CA GLY A 77 -12.15 -4.93 0.59
C GLY A 77 -10.63 -4.77 0.50
N GLY A 78 -10.17 -3.52 0.32
CA GLY A 78 -8.75 -3.18 0.19
C GLY A 78 -7.87 -3.67 1.35
N GLN A 79 -8.43 -3.90 2.55
CA GLN A 79 -7.68 -4.43 3.70
C GLN A 79 -7.14 -5.83 3.47
N VAL A 80 -7.86 -6.68 2.74
CA VAL A 80 -7.42 -8.04 2.41
C VAL A 80 -6.19 -7.98 1.50
N TYR A 81 -6.26 -7.15 0.44
CA TYR A 81 -5.15 -6.93 -0.48
C TYR A 81 -3.94 -6.31 0.22
N TYR A 82 -4.19 -5.39 1.16
CA TYR A 82 -3.15 -4.74 1.92
C TYR A 82 -2.35 -5.72 2.79
N ILE A 83 -3.02 -6.55 3.59
CA ILE A 83 -2.35 -7.56 4.43
C ILE A 83 -1.63 -8.58 3.54
N LEU A 84 -2.23 -8.99 2.43
CA LEU A 84 -1.61 -9.91 1.47
C LEU A 84 -0.34 -9.29 0.87
N GLY A 85 -0.37 -8.01 0.48
CA GLY A 85 0.80 -7.27 -0.02
C GLY A 85 1.94 -7.24 1.00
N ILE A 86 1.63 -6.97 2.28
CA ILE A 86 2.61 -7.02 3.38
C ILE A 86 3.22 -8.41 3.53
N ILE A 87 2.39 -9.46 3.54
CA ILE A 87 2.85 -10.84 3.68
C ILE A 87 3.81 -11.20 2.53
N ILE A 88 3.43 -10.92 1.30
CA ILE A 88 4.25 -11.19 0.11
C ILE A 88 5.57 -10.42 0.20
N ALA A 89 5.52 -9.12 0.52
CA ALA A 89 6.72 -8.29 0.61
C ALA A 89 7.70 -8.85 1.65
N LEU A 90 7.23 -9.15 2.87
CA LEU A 90 8.07 -9.66 3.96
C LEU A 90 8.53 -11.11 3.77
N ALA A 91 7.83 -11.91 2.95
CA ALA A 91 8.19 -13.29 2.65
C ALA A 91 9.23 -13.41 1.53
N ILE A 92 9.20 -12.50 0.53
CA ILE A 92 9.94 -12.69 -0.72
C ILE A 92 11.13 -11.74 -0.82
N PHE A 93 11.01 -10.49 -0.32
CA PHE A 93 12.03 -9.46 -0.54
C PHE A 93 12.94 -9.29 0.68
N ASP A 94 14.14 -8.78 0.42
CA ASP A 94 15.02 -8.29 1.47
C ASP A 94 14.29 -7.31 2.37
N PHE A 95 14.54 -7.39 3.67
CA PHE A 95 13.81 -6.64 4.69
C PHE A 95 13.73 -5.13 4.41
N ARG A 96 14.80 -4.49 3.93
CA ARG A 96 14.79 -3.06 3.59
C ARG A 96 13.90 -2.77 2.39
N ILE A 97 13.90 -3.64 1.38
CA ILE A 97 13.03 -3.50 0.21
C ILE A 97 11.57 -3.70 0.64
N ALA A 98 11.28 -4.74 1.42
CA ALA A 98 9.94 -5.00 1.93
C ALA A 98 9.37 -3.81 2.71
N ILE A 99 10.15 -3.26 3.66
CA ILE A 99 9.73 -2.07 4.42
C ILE A 99 9.52 -0.87 3.50
N ALA A 100 10.44 -0.62 2.56
CA ALA A 100 10.31 0.51 1.65
C ALA A 100 9.02 0.44 0.83
N VAL A 101 8.70 -0.69 0.20
CA VAL A 101 7.50 -0.82 -0.63
C VAL A 101 6.20 -0.76 0.18
N ILE A 102 6.18 -1.29 1.40
CA ILE A 102 5.02 -1.16 2.30
C ILE A 102 4.78 0.31 2.67
N LEU A 103 5.84 1.06 2.99
CA LEU A 103 5.73 2.47 3.30
C LEU A 103 5.38 3.33 2.06
N MET A 104 5.90 3.00 0.87
CA MET A 104 5.51 3.61 -0.40
C MET A 104 4.01 3.43 -0.64
N THR A 105 3.47 2.22 -0.45
CA THR A 105 2.03 1.94 -0.57
C THR A 105 1.20 2.81 0.38
N ILE A 106 1.66 3.05 1.61
CA ILE A 106 0.92 3.84 2.61
C ILE A 106 1.01 5.34 2.29
N PHE A 107 2.23 5.84 2.19
CA PHE A 107 2.47 7.30 2.14
C PHE A 107 2.45 7.85 0.73
N GLY A 108 2.86 7.06 -0.27
CA GLY A 108 2.78 7.42 -1.68
C GLY A 108 1.34 7.63 -2.11
N ASP A 109 0.49 6.62 -1.91
CA ASP A 109 -0.95 6.68 -2.19
C ASP A 109 -1.66 7.82 -1.40
N MET A 110 -1.25 8.05 -0.14
CA MET A 110 -1.76 9.20 0.60
C MET A 110 -1.36 10.53 -0.03
N ALA A 111 -0.11 10.67 -0.46
CA ALA A 111 0.38 11.87 -1.13
C ALA A 111 -0.33 12.10 -2.47
N ALA A 112 -0.47 11.07 -3.30
CA ALA A 112 -1.21 11.13 -4.56
C ALA A 112 -2.63 11.69 -4.37
N ALA A 113 -3.36 11.14 -3.40
CA ALA A 113 -4.73 11.55 -3.14
C ALA A 113 -4.82 12.98 -2.59
N ILE A 114 -4.02 13.32 -1.58
CA ILE A 114 -4.08 14.65 -0.95
C ILE A 114 -3.66 15.74 -1.94
N PHE A 115 -2.53 15.58 -2.60
CA PHE A 115 -2.02 16.59 -3.54
C PHE A 115 -2.84 16.63 -4.83
N GLY A 116 -3.32 15.49 -5.33
CA GLY A 116 -4.20 15.44 -6.49
C GLY A 116 -5.52 16.17 -6.26
N ILE A 117 -6.13 16.04 -5.07
CA ILE A 117 -7.40 16.71 -4.76
C ILE A 117 -7.18 18.20 -4.38
N ALA A 118 -6.14 18.50 -3.60
CA ALA A 118 -5.92 19.85 -3.10
C ALA A 118 -5.34 20.80 -4.16
N PHE A 119 -4.48 20.29 -5.03
CA PHE A 119 -3.71 21.11 -5.99
C PHE A 119 -3.90 20.71 -7.45
N GLY A 120 -4.66 19.65 -7.74
CA GLY A 120 -4.86 19.10 -9.08
C GLY A 120 -5.48 20.12 -10.05
N LYS A 121 -4.69 20.52 -11.05
CA LYS A 121 -5.09 21.38 -12.16
C LYS A 121 -4.98 20.65 -13.51
N HIS A 122 -4.03 19.71 -13.62
CA HIS A 122 -3.71 19.00 -14.83
C HIS A 122 -4.19 17.54 -14.73
N TRP A 123 -5.47 17.32 -15.05
CA TRP A 123 -6.11 16.01 -14.99
C TRP A 123 -5.73 15.14 -16.19
N ILE A 124 -5.46 13.86 -15.96
CA ILE A 124 -5.09 12.93 -17.02
C ILE A 124 -6.35 12.54 -17.79
N LYS A 125 -6.41 12.83 -19.10
CA LYS A 125 -7.61 12.63 -19.95
C LYS A 125 -8.19 11.21 -19.88
N LYS A 126 -7.36 10.19 -19.75
CA LYS A 126 -7.77 8.77 -19.67
C LYS A 126 -8.10 8.31 -18.26
N LEU A 127 -7.75 9.10 -17.25
CA LEU A 127 -7.89 8.79 -15.82
C LEU A 127 -8.50 10.01 -15.10
N PRO A 128 -9.83 10.21 -15.22
CA PRO A 128 -10.49 11.47 -14.83
C PRO A 128 -10.41 11.80 -13.33
N HIS A 129 -9.92 10.86 -12.51
CA HIS A 129 -9.74 11.06 -11.07
C HIS A 129 -8.27 11.22 -10.67
N THR A 130 -7.34 11.21 -11.63
CA THR A 130 -5.90 11.29 -11.39
C THR A 130 -5.35 12.59 -11.97
N ALA A 131 -4.69 13.39 -11.15
CA ALA A 131 -4.03 14.62 -11.54
C ALA A 131 -2.50 14.43 -11.53
N TRP A 132 -1.79 15.07 -12.46
CA TRP A 132 -0.32 15.02 -12.52
C TRP A 132 0.35 15.50 -11.23
N GLU A 133 -0.26 16.48 -10.54
CA GLU A 133 0.23 16.98 -9.25
C GLU A 133 0.23 15.87 -8.18
N GLY A 134 -0.78 14.99 -8.19
CA GLY A 134 -0.82 13.83 -7.33
C GLY A 134 0.26 12.82 -7.67
N VAL A 135 0.39 12.48 -8.95
CA VAL A 135 1.42 11.53 -9.46
C VAL A 135 2.84 11.99 -9.10
N ILE A 136 3.12 13.28 -9.26
CA ILE A 136 4.43 13.85 -8.91
C ILE A 136 4.66 13.81 -7.40
N ALA A 137 3.64 14.13 -6.61
CA ALA A 137 3.74 14.10 -5.15
C ALA A 137 4.02 12.68 -4.63
N GLU A 138 3.33 11.68 -5.16
CA GLU A 138 3.57 10.27 -4.88
C GLU A 138 5.02 9.90 -5.19
N PHE A 139 5.47 10.15 -6.41
CA PHE A 139 6.84 9.82 -6.82
C PHE A 139 7.90 10.45 -5.91
N ILE A 140 7.71 11.71 -5.51
CA ILE A 140 8.64 12.40 -4.58
C ILE A 140 8.64 11.72 -3.20
N VAL A 141 7.46 11.35 -2.69
CA VAL A 141 7.33 10.67 -1.39
C VAL A 141 7.96 9.28 -1.46
N ASP A 142 7.72 8.54 -2.54
CA ASP A 142 8.30 7.21 -2.74
C ASP A 142 9.82 7.26 -2.85
N LEU A 143 10.38 8.25 -3.55
CA LEU A 143 11.82 8.49 -3.56
C LEU A 143 12.37 8.77 -2.16
N ALA A 144 11.69 9.64 -1.41
CA ALA A 144 12.11 9.98 -0.05
C ALA A 144 12.12 8.75 0.86
N ILE A 145 11.09 7.92 0.79
CA ILE A 145 10.98 6.65 1.53
C ILE A 145 12.09 5.68 1.11
N GLY A 146 12.27 5.49 -0.19
CA GLY A 146 13.30 4.61 -0.73
C GLY A 146 14.68 5.00 -0.25
N PHE A 147 15.05 6.27 -0.35
CA PHE A 147 16.34 6.78 0.13
C PHE A 147 16.50 6.70 1.65
N LEU A 148 15.43 6.92 2.41
CA LEU A 148 15.45 6.82 3.87
C LEU A 148 15.71 5.39 4.34
N ILE A 149 15.07 4.41 3.70
CA ILE A 149 15.09 3.01 4.15
C ILE A 149 16.26 2.22 3.53
N ILE A 150 16.51 2.38 2.24
CA ILE A 150 17.52 1.62 1.50
C ILE A 150 18.88 2.35 1.53
N GLY A 151 18.88 3.67 1.54
CA GLY A 151 20.05 4.53 1.63
C GLY A 151 20.36 5.28 0.33
N LEU A 152 20.97 6.45 0.48
CA LEU A 152 21.24 7.39 -0.63
C LEU A 152 22.15 6.81 -1.72
N GLY A 153 23.07 5.90 -1.37
CA GLY A 153 23.97 5.26 -2.34
C GLY A 153 23.26 4.30 -3.31
N ASN A 154 22.04 3.87 -3.00
CA ASN A 154 21.32 2.84 -3.74
C ASN A 154 20.33 3.43 -4.78
N TRP A 155 20.67 4.54 -5.41
CA TRP A 155 19.79 5.24 -6.35
C TRP A 155 19.37 4.37 -7.54
N ILE A 156 20.23 3.43 -7.99
CA ILE A 156 19.91 2.45 -9.06
C ILE A 156 18.74 1.54 -8.66
N VAL A 157 18.55 1.28 -7.38
CA VAL A 157 17.44 0.47 -6.84
C VAL A 157 16.25 1.37 -6.56
N VAL A 158 16.46 2.48 -5.85
CA VAL A 158 15.41 3.35 -5.31
C VAL A 158 14.59 4.03 -6.41
N ILE A 159 15.26 4.61 -7.43
CA ILE A 159 14.56 5.34 -8.49
C ILE A 159 13.61 4.43 -9.30
N PRO A 160 14.03 3.25 -9.79
CA PRO A 160 13.12 2.34 -10.47
C PRO A 160 12.00 1.80 -9.58
N MET A 161 12.24 1.59 -8.28
CA MET A 161 11.18 1.20 -7.33
C MET A 161 10.10 2.27 -7.22
N ALA A 162 10.50 3.53 -7.00
CA ALA A 162 9.58 4.65 -6.90
C ALA A 162 8.81 4.89 -8.21
N LEU A 163 9.50 4.81 -9.36
CA LEU A 163 8.85 4.89 -10.68
C LEU A 163 7.83 3.77 -10.89
N MET A 164 8.16 2.55 -10.48
CA MET A 164 7.24 1.41 -10.60
C MET A 164 6.04 1.56 -9.68
N ALA A 165 6.22 2.03 -8.43
CA ALA A 165 5.13 2.27 -7.50
C ALA A 165 4.13 3.26 -8.09
N THR A 166 4.59 4.45 -8.46
CA THR A 166 3.78 5.51 -9.09
C THR A 166 3.15 5.06 -10.42
N PHE A 167 3.88 4.30 -11.24
CA PHE A 167 3.35 3.78 -12.50
C PHE A 167 2.22 2.78 -12.27
N VAL A 168 2.37 1.87 -11.32
CA VAL A 168 1.36 0.84 -11.02
C VAL A 168 0.07 1.48 -10.50
N GLU A 169 0.13 2.43 -9.56
CA GLU A 169 -1.05 3.14 -9.08
C GLU A 169 -1.78 3.87 -10.21
N THR A 170 -1.00 4.53 -11.08
CA THR A 170 -1.58 5.32 -12.17
C THR A 170 -2.10 4.47 -13.32
N ALA A 171 -1.38 3.40 -13.72
CA ALA A 171 -1.65 2.65 -14.95
C ALA A 171 -2.62 1.47 -14.77
N PHE A 172 -2.77 0.94 -13.55
CA PHE A 172 -3.57 -0.26 -13.27
C PHE A 172 -4.79 0.01 -12.36
N PRO A 173 -5.77 0.85 -12.76
CA PRO A 173 -6.89 1.24 -11.91
C PRO A 173 -7.83 0.07 -11.53
N HIS A 174 -7.67 -1.09 -12.17
CA HIS A 174 -8.47 -2.30 -11.92
C HIS A 174 -7.80 -3.28 -10.94
N VAL A 175 -6.52 -3.12 -10.68
CA VAL A 175 -5.79 -3.91 -9.67
C VAL A 175 -5.73 -3.10 -8.39
N ASP A 176 -5.90 -3.75 -7.24
CA ASP A 176 -5.82 -3.04 -5.96
C ASP A 176 -4.37 -2.60 -5.71
N ASP A 177 -4.20 -1.29 -5.50
CA ASP A 177 -2.91 -0.63 -5.28
C ASP A 177 -2.16 -1.21 -4.06
N ASN A 178 -2.89 -1.62 -3.03
CA ASN A 178 -2.34 -2.22 -1.81
C ASN A 178 -1.61 -3.54 -2.05
N LEU A 179 -1.93 -4.25 -3.12
CA LEU A 179 -1.24 -5.47 -3.53
C LEU A 179 -0.24 -5.18 -4.66
N ALA A 180 -0.65 -4.39 -5.64
CA ALA A 180 0.14 -4.20 -6.84
C ALA A 180 1.44 -3.42 -6.59
N ILE A 181 1.38 -2.32 -5.81
CA ILE A 181 2.56 -1.52 -5.50
C ILE A 181 3.64 -2.35 -4.80
N PRO A 182 3.37 -3.02 -3.64
CA PRO A 182 4.42 -3.78 -2.96
C PRO A 182 4.96 -4.91 -3.81
N VAL A 183 4.14 -5.58 -4.61
CA VAL A 183 4.58 -6.69 -5.44
C VAL A 183 5.49 -6.20 -6.58
N PHE A 184 5.01 -5.32 -7.45
CA PHE A 184 5.77 -4.92 -8.65
C PHE A 184 6.99 -4.08 -8.30
N SER A 185 6.85 -3.10 -7.41
CA SER A 185 7.96 -2.27 -6.96
C SER A 185 9.00 -3.08 -6.19
N GLY A 186 8.55 -4.04 -5.36
CA GLY A 186 9.42 -4.95 -4.63
C GLY A 186 10.21 -5.88 -5.56
N PHE A 187 9.60 -6.44 -6.59
CA PHE A 187 10.30 -7.27 -7.58
C PHE A 187 11.38 -6.48 -8.32
N ILE A 188 11.09 -5.25 -8.75
CA ILE A 188 12.08 -4.38 -9.40
C ILE A 188 13.25 -4.11 -8.44
N GLY A 189 12.94 -3.71 -7.20
CA GLY A 189 13.96 -3.42 -6.20
C GLY A 189 14.84 -4.62 -5.88
N GLN A 190 14.22 -5.80 -5.68
CA GLN A 190 14.94 -7.03 -5.39
C GLN A 190 15.82 -7.47 -6.56
N ALA A 191 15.30 -7.43 -7.78
CA ALA A 191 16.06 -7.79 -8.98
C ALA A 191 17.28 -6.87 -9.17
N LEU A 192 17.09 -5.56 -9.03
CA LEU A 192 18.20 -4.60 -9.17
C LEU A 192 19.23 -4.75 -8.06
N ARG A 193 18.81 -5.03 -6.82
CA ARG A 193 19.73 -5.25 -5.71
C ARG A 193 20.56 -6.53 -5.87
N LEU A 194 20.03 -7.56 -6.55
CA LEU A 194 20.79 -8.78 -6.87
C LEU A 194 21.84 -8.53 -7.96
N ILE A 195 21.57 -7.60 -8.88
CA ILE A 195 22.49 -7.25 -9.97
C ILE A 195 23.54 -6.21 -9.51
N PHE A 196 23.13 -5.28 -8.65
CA PHE A 196 23.94 -4.17 -8.14
C PHE A 196 23.95 -4.21 -6.61
N PRO A 197 24.72 -5.14 -5.98
CA PRO A 197 24.77 -5.38 -4.54
C PRO A 197 25.34 -4.21 -3.74
#